data_85f6faf0e901afa2c79bd67a87ca94bd
#
_entry.id   85f6faf0e901afa2c79bd67a87ca94bd
#
_cell.length_a   1.000
_cell.length_b   1.000
_cell.length_c   1.000
_cell.angle_alpha   90.00
_cell.angle_beta   90.00
_cell.angle_gamma   90.00
#
_symmetry.space_group_name_H-M   'P 1'
#
loop_
_entity.id
_entity.type
_entity.pdbx_description
1 polymer ?
#
loop_
_entity_poly.entity_id
_entity_poly.type
_entity_poly.pdbx_seq_one_letter_code
_entity_poly.pdbx_strand_id
1 'polypeptide(L)'
;ALLQSSEHFDHANHHFADHGIAVKGVSMDVAKMVARKDMVVKQNNDGIQYLLKKNKIVFFHGRGSFVKAADGAYVINVAGATEESLLGKQVIIATGSNARALPGTPFDEERILSNDGALRIGAVPKRLGLIGSGVIGLEMGSVWRRLGAEVTILEGLPTFLGAVDEQVAKEALKAFTKQGLKIELGVTVGEVKSTKKGVSIAYTSAKGEAQALEVDKLIISIGRVPN
;
A
#
# COMPACT_ATOMS: atom_id res chain seq x y z
N ALA A 1 2.25 -8.41 7.63
CA ALA A 1 3.59 -8.55 8.22
C ALA A 1 4.13 -7.22 8.74
N LEU A 2 4.21 -6.15 7.90
CA LEU A 2 4.73 -4.83 8.33
C LEU A 2 3.88 -4.21 9.43
N LEU A 3 2.55 -4.19 9.30
CA LEU A 3 1.62 -3.70 10.33
C LEU A 3 1.88 -4.39 11.66
N GLN A 4 1.91 -5.71 11.67
CA GLN A 4 2.18 -6.48 12.90
C GLN A 4 3.53 -6.16 13.51
N SER A 5 4.60 -6.07 12.70
CA SER A 5 5.93 -5.75 13.22
C SER A 5 5.99 -4.33 13.82
N SER A 6 5.35 -3.35 13.16
CA SER A 6 5.26 -1.98 13.69
C SER A 6 4.42 -1.90 14.95
N GLU A 7 3.36 -2.71 15.06
CA GLU A 7 2.52 -2.80 16.25
C GLU A 7 3.29 -3.37 17.46
N HIS A 8 4.05 -4.46 17.26
CA HIS A 8 4.91 -4.99 18.32
C HIS A 8 5.95 -3.97 18.80
N PHE A 9 6.52 -3.20 17.87
CA PHE A 9 7.45 -2.12 18.22
C PHE A 9 6.77 -1.02 19.03
N ASP A 10 5.58 -0.60 18.62
CA ASP A 10 4.78 0.41 19.32
C ASP A 10 4.37 -0.06 20.72
N HIS A 11 3.88 -1.29 20.85
CA HIS A 11 3.52 -1.90 22.13
C HIS A 11 4.71 -1.99 23.08
N ALA A 12 5.88 -2.38 22.56
CA ALA A 12 7.09 -2.47 23.38
C ALA A 12 7.54 -1.11 23.93
N ASN A 13 7.32 -0.03 23.16
CA ASN A 13 7.70 1.32 23.59
C ASN A 13 6.68 1.99 24.52
N HIS A 14 5.37 1.70 24.35
CA HIS A 14 4.32 2.53 24.98
C HIS A 14 3.39 1.76 25.91
N HIS A 15 3.28 0.41 25.78
CA HIS A 15 2.25 -0.36 26.47
C HIS A 15 2.79 -1.47 27.38
N PHE A 16 4.03 -1.93 27.21
CA PHE A 16 4.56 -3.02 28.01
C PHE A 16 4.68 -2.64 29.50
N ALA A 17 4.88 -1.35 29.82
CA ALA A 17 4.91 -0.87 31.19
C ALA A 17 3.57 -1.10 31.91
N ASP A 18 2.44 -1.02 31.22
CA ASP A 18 1.09 -1.26 31.76
C ASP A 18 0.94 -2.71 32.25
N HIS A 19 1.71 -3.63 31.66
CA HIS A 19 1.78 -5.04 32.04
C HIS A 19 2.88 -5.36 33.06
N GLY A 20 3.58 -4.35 33.59
CA GLY A 20 4.73 -4.52 34.49
C GLY A 20 6.00 -5.01 33.78
N ILE A 21 6.05 -4.95 32.46
CA ILE A 21 7.21 -5.37 31.65
C ILE A 21 8.09 -4.16 31.38
N ALA A 22 9.28 -4.15 31.99
CA ALA A 22 10.28 -3.11 31.74
C ALA A 22 11.14 -3.47 30.51
N VAL A 23 11.12 -2.60 29.49
CA VAL A 23 11.93 -2.75 28.29
C VAL A 23 12.93 -1.61 28.22
N LYS A 24 14.22 -1.93 28.07
CA LYS A 24 15.28 -0.93 27.91
C LYS A 24 15.68 -0.86 26.44
N GLY A 25 15.46 0.31 25.82
CA GLY A 25 15.97 0.63 24.48
C GLY A 25 15.41 -0.27 23.37
N VAL A 26 14.20 0.04 22.90
CA VAL A 26 13.63 -0.64 21.72
C VAL A 26 14.11 0.06 20.46
N SER A 27 14.68 -0.70 19.54
CA SER A 27 15.07 -0.20 18.21
C SER A 27 14.50 -1.09 17.11
N MET A 28 14.22 -0.51 15.95
CA MET A 28 13.73 -1.23 14.79
C MET A 28 14.83 -1.38 13.73
N ASP A 29 15.17 -2.60 13.39
CA ASP A 29 15.95 -2.94 12.20
C ASP A 29 14.97 -3.08 11.01
N VAL A 30 14.85 -2.01 10.23
CA VAL A 30 13.91 -1.95 9.08
C VAL A 30 14.27 -3.01 8.03
N ALA A 31 15.55 -3.28 7.80
CA ALA A 31 15.97 -4.27 6.82
C ALA A 31 15.49 -5.69 7.22
N LYS A 32 15.61 -6.04 8.50
CA LYS A 32 15.06 -7.30 9.02
C LYS A 32 13.52 -7.33 8.97
N MET A 33 12.86 -6.22 9.27
CA MET A 33 11.40 -6.13 9.17
C MET A 33 10.92 -6.38 7.73
N VAL A 34 11.58 -5.79 6.74
CA VAL A 34 11.28 -5.99 5.31
C VAL A 34 11.59 -7.43 4.91
N ALA A 35 12.75 -7.97 5.27
CA ALA A 35 13.12 -9.36 4.98
C ALA A 35 12.12 -10.36 5.59
N ARG A 36 11.64 -10.11 6.83
CA ARG A 36 10.55 -10.91 7.42
C ARG A 36 9.27 -10.85 6.57
N LYS A 37 8.89 -9.68 6.09
CA LYS A 37 7.74 -9.54 5.18
C LYS A 37 7.93 -10.38 3.92
N ASP A 38 9.11 -10.34 3.28
CA ASP A 38 9.41 -11.12 2.08
C ASP A 38 9.36 -12.63 2.35
N MET A 39 9.87 -13.07 3.50
CA MET A 39 9.75 -14.46 3.93
C MET A 39 8.28 -14.90 4.09
N VAL A 40 7.44 -14.09 4.72
CA VAL A 40 6.00 -14.39 4.88
C VAL A 40 5.30 -14.45 3.53
N VAL A 41 5.61 -13.52 2.61
CA VAL A 41 5.07 -13.53 1.24
C VAL A 41 5.47 -14.83 0.52
N LYS A 42 6.77 -15.19 0.62
CA LYS A 42 7.26 -16.44 0.02
C LYS A 42 6.54 -17.67 0.58
N GLN A 43 6.40 -17.78 1.90
CA GLN A 43 5.69 -18.89 2.54
C GLN A 43 4.24 -19.00 2.06
N ASN A 44 3.52 -17.87 1.92
CA ASN A 44 2.15 -17.86 1.42
C ASN A 44 2.10 -18.32 -0.05
N ASN A 45 3.02 -17.86 -0.90
CA ASN A 45 3.09 -18.27 -2.30
C ASN A 45 3.42 -19.76 -2.43
N ASP A 46 4.39 -20.26 -1.66
CA ASP A 46 4.73 -21.69 -1.62
C ASP A 46 3.52 -22.53 -1.16
N GLY A 47 2.77 -22.04 -0.15
CA GLY A 47 1.54 -22.65 0.32
C GLY A 47 0.45 -22.73 -0.76
N ILE A 48 0.27 -21.68 -1.55
CA ILE A 48 -0.66 -21.67 -2.70
C ILE A 48 -0.24 -22.72 -3.72
N GLN A 49 1.04 -22.76 -4.09
CA GLN A 49 1.58 -23.76 -5.03
C GLN A 49 1.33 -25.20 -4.53
N TYR A 50 1.56 -25.44 -3.23
CA TYR A 50 1.25 -26.72 -2.60
C TYR A 50 -0.24 -27.08 -2.72
N LEU A 51 -1.15 -26.13 -2.45
CA LEU A 51 -2.59 -26.35 -2.54
C LEU A 51 -3.04 -26.63 -3.98
N LEU A 52 -2.53 -25.91 -4.97
CA LEU A 52 -2.79 -26.19 -6.38
C LEU A 52 -2.40 -27.63 -6.73
N LYS A 53 -1.17 -28.04 -6.40
CA LYS A 53 -0.68 -29.40 -6.62
C LYS A 53 -1.53 -30.45 -5.90
N LYS A 54 -1.85 -30.25 -4.61
CA LYS A 54 -2.66 -31.16 -3.80
C LYS A 54 -4.05 -31.37 -4.40
N ASN A 55 -4.66 -30.33 -4.94
CA ASN A 55 -5.97 -30.38 -5.56
C ASN A 55 -5.93 -30.75 -7.07
N LYS A 56 -4.77 -31.13 -7.59
CA LYS A 56 -4.58 -31.50 -9.02
C LYS A 56 -4.98 -30.38 -9.98
N ILE A 57 -4.78 -29.11 -9.57
CA ILE A 57 -4.99 -27.93 -10.41
C ILE A 57 -3.71 -27.68 -11.18
N VAL A 58 -3.81 -27.60 -12.50
CA VAL A 58 -2.67 -27.26 -13.37
C VAL A 58 -2.42 -25.77 -13.29
N PHE A 59 -1.20 -25.37 -12.98
CA PHE A 59 -0.78 -23.98 -12.89
C PHE A 59 0.13 -23.63 -14.06
N PHE A 60 -0.25 -22.62 -14.82
CA PHE A 60 0.53 -22.06 -15.92
C PHE A 60 1.07 -20.69 -15.50
N HIS A 61 2.40 -20.59 -15.41
CA HIS A 61 3.05 -19.34 -15.01
C HIS A 61 3.31 -18.45 -16.21
N GLY A 62 2.49 -17.43 -16.40
CA GLY A 62 2.62 -16.51 -17.53
C GLY A 62 1.48 -15.51 -17.60
N ARG A 63 1.47 -14.71 -18.66
CA ARG A 63 0.41 -13.76 -18.96
C ARG A 63 -0.62 -14.41 -19.85
N GLY A 64 -1.84 -14.62 -19.32
CA GLY A 64 -2.98 -15.10 -20.10
C GLY A 64 -3.58 -13.99 -20.97
N SER A 65 -3.94 -14.31 -22.19
CA SER A 65 -4.67 -13.45 -23.10
C SER A 65 -5.71 -14.24 -23.91
N PHE A 66 -6.88 -13.65 -24.14
CA PHE A 66 -7.88 -14.25 -25.04
C PHE A 66 -7.44 -14.10 -26.49
N VAL A 67 -7.52 -15.20 -27.25
CA VAL A 67 -7.24 -15.19 -28.68
C VAL A 67 -8.57 -15.16 -29.47
N LYS A 68 -9.45 -16.12 -29.20
CA LYS A 68 -10.79 -16.21 -29.82
C LYS A 68 -11.71 -17.11 -29.01
N ALA A 69 -13.01 -17.01 -29.25
CA ALA A 69 -13.96 -18.05 -28.88
C ALA A 69 -14.14 -19.02 -30.02
N ALA A 70 -14.26 -20.31 -29.75
CA ALA A 70 -14.51 -21.36 -30.74
C ALA A 70 -15.40 -22.45 -30.13
N ASP A 71 -16.46 -22.82 -30.82
CA ASP A 71 -17.34 -23.95 -30.48
C ASP A 71 -17.79 -24.00 -29.00
N GLY A 72 -18.18 -22.85 -28.42
CA GLY A 72 -18.62 -22.75 -27.04
C GLY A 72 -17.48 -22.81 -25.99
N ALA A 73 -16.24 -22.64 -26.43
CA ALA A 73 -15.06 -22.55 -25.55
C ALA A 73 -14.20 -21.34 -25.90
N TYR A 74 -13.34 -20.96 -24.97
CA TYR A 74 -12.42 -19.82 -25.10
C TYR A 74 -11.00 -20.33 -25.28
N VAL A 75 -10.30 -19.79 -26.28
CA VAL A 75 -8.87 -20.03 -26.46
C VAL A 75 -8.08 -18.98 -25.71
N ILE A 76 -7.22 -19.41 -24.81
CA ILE A 76 -6.38 -18.54 -23.97
C ILE A 76 -4.91 -18.91 -24.22
N ASN A 77 -4.16 -17.94 -24.71
CA ASN A 77 -2.70 -18.07 -24.78
C ASN A 77 -2.07 -17.61 -23.50
N VAL A 78 -1.12 -18.39 -22.98
CA VAL A 78 -0.27 -18.07 -21.84
C VAL A 78 1.13 -17.81 -22.32
N ALA A 79 1.56 -16.55 -22.29
CA ALA A 79 2.93 -16.13 -22.57
C ALA A 79 3.75 -16.18 -21.28
N GLY A 80 4.68 -17.12 -21.21
CA GLY A 80 5.55 -17.37 -20.08
C GLY A 80 6.94 -17.81 -20.54
N ALA A 81 7.59 -18.68 -19.79
CA ALA A 81 8.86 -19.30 -20.20
C ALA A 81 8.67 -20.17 -21.47
N THR A 82 7.49 -20.75 -21.62
CA THR A 82 6.98 -21.42 -22.83
C THR A 82 5.64 -20.81 -23.17
N GLU A 83 5.33 -20.72 -24.48
CA GLU A 83 3.99 -20.34 -24.92
C GLU A 83 3.08 -21.57 -24.89
N GLU A 84 1.92 -21.43 -24.27
CA GLU A 84 0.93 -22.49 -24.19
C GLU A 84 -0.45 -21.95 -24.61
N SER A 85 -1.24 -22.78 -25.29
CA SER A 85 -2.60 -22.45 -25.70
C SER A 85 -3.57 -23.39 -24.98
N LEU A 86 -4.50 -22.81 -24.25
CA LEU A 86 -5.48 -23.52 -23.43
C LEU A 86 -6.87 -23.36 -24.00
N LEU A 87 -7.67 -24.42 -23.92
CA LEU A 87 -9.09 -24.38 -24.27
C LEU A 87 -9.93 -24.47 -23.00
N GLY A 88 -10.62 -23.38 -22.66
CA GLY A 88 -11.48 -23.28 -21.47
C GLY A 88 -12.95 -23.23 -21.86
N LYS A 89 -13.77 -24.17 -21.36
CA LYS A 89 -15.23 -24.11 -21.50
C LYS A 89 -15.84 -22.99 -20.66
N GLN A 90 -15.24 -22.71 -19.51
CA GLN A 90 -15.59 -21.61 -18.60
C GLN A 90 -14.32 -20.90 -18.17
N VAL A 91 -14.37 -19.59 -18.06
CA VAL A 91 -13.20 -18.78 -17.70
C VAL A 91 -13.60 -17.77 -16.63
N ILE A 92 -12.78 -17.70 -15.58
CA ILE A 92 -12.91 -16.67 -14.55
C ILE A 92 -11.78 -15.66 -14.75
N ILE A 93 -12.15 -14.40 -15.00
CA ILE A 93 -11.19 -13.29 -15.12
C ILE A 93 -10.88 -12.78 -13.72
N ALA A 94 -9.68 -13.09 -13.21
CA ALA A 94 -9.21 -12.68 -11.89
C ALA A 94 -7.79 -12.10 -11.99
N THR A 95 -7.61 -11.15 -12.89
CA THR A 95 -6.31 -10.63 -13.33
C THR A 95 -5.66 -9.64 -12.36
N GLY A 96 -6.35 -9.28 -11.28
CA GLY A 96 -5.86 -8.32 -10.31
C GLY A 96 -5.94 -6.87 -10.78
N SER A 97 -5.13 -6.01 -10.20
CA SER A 97 -5.16 -4.57 -10.45
C SER A 97 -3.80 -3.94 -10.16
N ASN A 98 -3.55 -2.80 -10.79
CA ASN A 98 -2.36 -1.95 -10.56
C ASN A 98 -2.72 -0.71 -9.74
N ALA A 99 -1.73 -0.12 -9.06
CA ALA A 99 -1.89 1.17 -8.39
C ALA A 99 -2.22 2.26 -9.42
N ARG A 100 -3.16 3.14 -9.07
CA ARG A 100 -3.48 4.32 -9.87
C ARG A 100 -2.49 5.43 -9.57
N ALA A 101 -1.77 5.90 -10.58
CA ALA A 101 -0.93 7.07 -10.47
C ALA A 101 -1.78 8.35 -10.43
N LEU A 102 -1.26 9.40 -9.80
CA LEU A 102 -1.82 10.74 -9.91
C LEU A 102 -1.51 11.30 -11.31
N PRO A 103 -2.46 11.92 -12.02
CA PRO A 103 -2.20 12.51 -13.32
C PRO A 103 -0.99 13.47 -13.28
N GLY A 104 -0.07 13.29 -14.22
CA GLY A 104 1.17 14.08 -14.30
C GLY A 104 2.26 13.71 -13.27
N THR A 105 2.02 12.72 -12.40
CA THR A 105 2.96 12.31 -11.37
C THR A 105 3.19 10.79 -11.44
N PRO A 106 4.08 10.32 -12.31
CA PRO A 106 4.40 8.89 -12.40
C PRO A 106 5.14 8.41 -11.14
N PHE A 107 5.00 7.13 -10.84
CA PHE A 107 5.82 6.48 -9.82
C PHE A 107 7.27 6.37 -10.30
N ASP A 108 8.22 6.78 -9.46
CA ASP A 108 9.65 6.50 -9.66
C ASP A 108 10.11 5.32 -8.78
N GLU A 109 9.26 4.86 -7.87
CA GLU A 109 9.48 3.80 -6.88
C GLU A 109 10.70 4.02 -5.97
N GLU A 110 11.24 5.24 -5.98
CA GLU A 110 12.31 5.69 -5.08
C GLU A 110 11.81 6.72 -4.08
N ARG A 111 11.17 7.79 -4.57
CA ARG A 111 10.62 8.89 -3.77
C ARG A 111 9.12 9.03 -3.91
N ILE A 112 8.60 8.84 -5.11
CA ILE A 112 7.17 8.81 -5.42
C ILE A 112 6.78 7.35 -5.61
N LEU A 113 6.16 6.78 -4.60
CA LEU A 113 5.94 5.35 -4.43
C LEU A 113 4.49 4.97 -4.70
N SER A 114 4.31 3.84 -5.37
CA SER A 114 3.06 3.08 -5.29
C SER A 114 2.98 2.33 -3.95
N ASN A 115 1.89 1.59 -3.73
CA ASN A 115 1.83 0.65 -2.61
C ASN A 115 2.93 -0.41 -2.68
N ASP A 116 3.37 -0.82 -3.87
CA ASP A 116 4.40 -1.83 -4.03
C ASP A 116 5.78 -1.29 -3.62
N GLY A 117 6.12 -0.05 -4.02
CA GLY A 117 7.31 0.63 -3.55
C GLY A 117 7.27 0.92 -2.05
N ALA A 118 6.10 1.30 -1.52
CA ALA A 118 5.91 1.55 -0.09
C ALA A 118 6.22 0.33 0.79
N LEU A 119 5.98 -0.89 0.29
CA LEU A 119 6.32 -2.14 0.97
C LEU A 119 7.82 -2.48 0.96
N ARG A 120 8.64 -1.70 0.25
CA ARG A 120 10.08 -1.91 0.09
C ARG A 120 10.93 -0.79 0.69
N ILE A 121 10.34 0.18 1.36
CA ILE A 121 11.07 1.28 2.02
C ILE A 121 12.09 0.67 3.00
N GLY A 122 13.37 0.93 2.79
CA GLY A 122 14.47 0.29 3.53
C GLY A 122 14.94 1.04 4.78
N ALA A 123 14.40 2.24 5.04
CA ALA A 123 14.70 3.03 6.23
C ALA A 123 13.50 3.88 6.61
N VAL A 124 13.34 4.21 7.89
CA VAL A 124 12.27 5.10 8.35
C VAL A 124 12.48 6.49 7.77
N PRO A 125 11.57 7.01 6.92
CA PRO A 125 11.65 8.39 6.45
C PRO A 125 11.37 9.33 7.64
N LYS A 126 12.02 10.47 7.70
CA LYS A 126 11.69 11.48 8.72
C LYS A 126 10.30 12.04 8.47
N ARG A 127 10.00 12.39 7.21
CA ARG A 127 8.71 12.94 6.78
C ARG A 127 8.16 12.09 5.64
N LEU A 128 6.96 11.58 5.83
CA LEU A 128 6.25 10.77 4.85
C LEU A 128 4.95 11.48 4.46
N GLY A 129 4.81 11.77 3.17
CA GLY A 129 3.57 12.22 2.59
C GLY A 129 2.76 11.05 2.03
N LEU A 130 1.45 11.13 2.14
CA LEU A 130 0.54 10.23 1.44
C LEU A 130 -0.54 11.04 0.72
N ILE A 131 -0.89 10.62 -0.49
CA ILE A 131 -2.08 11.14 -1.20
C ILE A 131 -3.10 10.01 -1.24
N GLY A 132 -4.26 10.26 -0.60
CA GLY A 132 -5.34 9.30 -0.41
C GLY A 132 -5.37 8.71 1.00
N SER A 133 -6.51 8.90 1.70
CA SER A 133 -6.78 8.38 3.05
C SER A 133 -7.59 7.07 3.03
N GLY A 134 -7.54 6.34 1.92
CA GLY A 134 -8.11 5.00 1.85
C GLY A 134 -7.34 3.99 2.70
N VAL A 135 -7.84 2.75 2.78
CA VAL A 135 -7.28 1.69 3.64
C VAL A 135 -5.77 1.50 3.43
N ILE A 136 -5.30 1.50 2.18
CA ILE A 136 -3.87 1.31 1.86
C ILE A 136 -3.03 2.48 2.43
N GLY A 137 -3.49 3.72 2.23
CA GLY A 137 -2.80 4.90 2.75
C GLY A 137 -2.72 4.89 4.28
N LEU A 138 -3.82 4.55 4.95
CA LEU A 138 -3.87 4.46 6.41
C LEU A 138 -2.98 3.34 6.96
N GLU A 139 -2.97 2.17 6.32
CA GLU A 139 -2.09 1.06 6.70
C GLU A 139 -0.61 1.46 6.59
N MET A 140 -0.21 2.02 5.44
CA MET A 140 1.18 2.45 5.24
C MET A 140 1.56 3.61 6.17
N GLY A 141 0.68 4.59 6.31
CA GLY A 141 0.88 5.70 7.24
C GLY A 141 1.06 5.21 8.69
N SER A 142 0.24 4.25 9.13
CA SER A 142 0.33 3.67 10.48
C SER A 142 1.65 2.95 10.72
N VAL A 143 2.12 2.14 9.76
CA VAL A 143 3.41 1.45 9.86
C VAL A 143 4.53 2.44 10.15
N TRP A 144 4.68 3.45 9.30
CA TRP A 144 5.79 4.39 9.38
C TRP A 144 5.64 5.38 10.54
N ARG A 145 4.40 5.75 10.91
CA ARG A 145 4.15 6.58 12.09
C ARG A 145 4.59 5.88 13.37
N ARG A 146 4.25 4.61 13.56
CA ARG A 146 4.68 3.80 14.71
C ARG A 146 6.20 3.68 14.81
N LEU A 147 6.89 3.71 13.68
CA LEU A 147 8.34 3.68 13.60
C LEU A 147 9.01 5.05 13.76
N GLY A 148 8.24 6.13 13.96
CA GLY A 148 8.74 7.47 14.27
C GLY A 148 8.73 8.47 13.12
N ALA A 149 8.18 8.13 11.94
CA ALA A 149 8.01 9.09 10.86
C ALA A 149 6.96 10.17 11.20
N GLU A 150 7.19 11.39 10.77
CA GLU A 150 6.12 12.39 10.67
C GLU A 150 5.28 12.09 9.43
N VAL A 151 3.98 11.79 9.63
CA VAL A 151 3.10 11.34 8.55
C VAL A 151 2.02 12.37 8.29
N THR A 152 1.94 12.85 7.04
CA THR A 152 0.87 13.73 6.56
C THR A 152 0.13 13.06 5.41
N ILE A 153 -1.19 12.97 5.52
CA ILE A 153 -2.08 12.38 4.51
C ILE A 153 -2.94 13.50 3.91
N LEU A 154 -2.89 13.65 2.60
CA LEU A 154 -3.69 14.60 1.83
C LEU A 154 -4.84 13.81 1.15
N GLU A 155 -6.08 14.17 1.45
CA GLU A 155 -7.27 13.52 0.91
C GLU A 155 -8.12 14.53 0.13
N GLY A 156 -8.39 14.20 -1.15
CA GLY A 156 -9.18 15.05 -2.02
C GLY A 156 -10.66 15.12 -1.67
N LEU A 157 -11.20 14.06 -1.05
CA LEU A 157 -12.59 14.05 -0.62
C LEU A 157 -12.77 14.80 0.72
N PRO A 158 -13.88 15.49 0.92
CA PRO A 158 -14.19 16.16 2.19
C PRO A 158 -14.56 15.16 3.30
N THR A 159 -14.83 13.91 2.95
CA THR A 159 -15.23 12.84 3.87
C THR A 159 -14.11 11.81 4.03
N PHE A 160 -13.80 11.47 5.28
CA PHE A 160 -12.85 10.44 5.61
C PHE A 160 -13.50 9.06 5.44
N LEU A 161 -12.82 8.13 4.71
CA LEU A 161 -13.31 6.77 4.47
C LEU A 161 -14.77 6.71 3.99
N GLY A 162 -15.14 7.51 3.00
CA GLY A 162 -16.52 7.67 2.55
C GLY A 162 -17.25 6.39 2.09
N ALA A 163 -16.55 5.28 1.91
CA ALA A 163 -17.14 3.97 1.62
C ALA A 163 -17.42 3.11 2.86
N VAL A 164 -17.09 3.61 4.06
CA VAL A 164 -17.25 2.94 5.34
C VAL A 164 -18.43 3.58 6.08
N ASP A 165 -19.08 2.83 6.99
CA ASP A 165 -20.09 3.35 7.88
C ASP A 165 -19.60 4.63 8.59
N GLU A 166 -20.48 5.66 8.66
CA GLU A 166 -20.10 6.99 9.14
C GLU A 166 -19.59 6.99 10.59
N GLN A 167 -20.21 6.17 11.46
CA GLN A 167 -19.78 6.08 12.86
C GLN A 167 -18.41 5.42 12.97
N VAL A 168 -18.18 4.36 12.19
CA VAL A 168 -16.87 3.67 12.13
C VAL A 168 -15.81 4.62 11.57
N ALA A 169 -16.09 5.33 10.48
CA ALA A 169 -15.17 6.30 9.90
C ALA A 169 -14.76 7.39 10.89
N LYS A 170 -15.75 7.92 11.66
CA LYS A 170 -15.52 8.95 12.66
C LYS A 170 -14.64 8.49 13.82
N GLU A 171 -14.88 7.28 14.33
CA GLU A 171 -14.02 6.71 15.39
C GLU A 171 -12.62 6.33 14.84
N ALA A 172 -12.54 5.84 13.63
CA ALA A 172 -11.25 5.57 12.97
C ALA A 172 -10.44 6.86 12.80
N LEU A 173 -11.05 7.97 12.36
CA LEU A 173 -10.37 9.26 12.22
C LEU A 173 -9.78 9.72 13.56
N LYS A 174 -10.55 9.63 14.65
CA LYS A 174 -10.06 9.95 16.00
C LYS A 174 -8.87 9.07 16.40
N ALA A 175 -8.97 7.76 16.15
CA ALA A 175 -7.92 6.81 16.50
C ALA A 175 -6.62 7.11 15.72
N PHE A 176 -6.70 7.32 14.41
CA PHE A 176 -5.53 7.64 13.59
C PHE A 176 -4.93 9.00 13.94
N THR A 177 -5.74 10.00 14.22
CA THR A 177 -5.26 11.32 14.69
C THR A 177 -4.55 11.19 16.05
N LYS A 178 -5.10 10.38 16.97
CA LYS A 178 -4.49 10.11 18.27
C LYS A 178 -3.14 9.37 18.10
N GLN A 179 -3.01 8.51 17.11
CA GLN A 179 -1.73 7.88 16.74
C GLN A 179 -0.72 8.87 16.16
N GLY A 180 -1.12 10.10 15.87
CA GLY A 180 -0.27 11.17 15.35
C GLY A 180 -0.19 11.23 13.83
N LEU A 181 -1.16 10.65 13.08
CA LEU A 181 -1.29 10.90 11.66
C LEU A 181 -1.95 12.27 11.46
N LYS A 182 -1.31 13.13 10.67
CA LYS A 182 -1.91 14.40 10.24
C LYS A 182 -2.71 14.11 8.97
N ILE A 183 -4.05 14.26 9.04
CA ILE A 183 -4.96 13.97 7.92
C ILE A 183 -5.65 15.26 7.52
N GLU A 184 -5.45 15.69 6.28
CA GLU A 184 -6.07 16.87 5.70
C GLU A 184 -7.09 16.44 4.63
N LEU A 185 -8.36 16.75 4.86
CA LEU A 185 -9.48 16.39 3.98
C LEU A 185 -9.88 17.54 3.07
N GLY A 186 -10.47 17.24 1.92
CA GLY A 186 -11.01 18.23 0.97
C GLY A 186 -9.91 19.07 0.31
N VAL A 187 -8.70 18.53 0.20
CA VAL A 187 -7.58 19.25 -0.42
C VAL A 187 -7.54 19.02 -1.94
N THR A 188 -7.07 20.01 -2.68
CA THR A 188 -6.76 19.84 -4.11
C THR A 188 -5.24 19.77 -4.28
N VAL A 189 -4.76 18.58 -4.63
CA VAL A 189 -3.33 18.37 -4.91
C VAL A 189 -2.99 18.99 -6.27
N GLY A 190 -2.00 19.84 -6.28
CA GLY A 190 -1.45 20.49 -7.47
C GLY A 190 -0.19 19.81 -7.97
N GLU A 191 0.86 20.61 -8.19
CA GLU A 191 2.13 20.11 -8.71
C GLU A 191 2.91 19.29 -7.68
N VAL A 192 3.43 18.14 -8.12
CA VAL A 192 4.33 17.28 -7.33
C VAL A 192 5.69 17.25 -8.01
N LYS A 193 6.73 17.65 -7.28
CA LYS A 193 8.12 17.69 -7.78
C LYS A 193 9.02 16.79 -6.96
N SER A 194 9.65 15.79 -7.61
CA SER A 194 10.75 15.03 -7.01
C SER A 194 12.06 15.79 -7.16
N THR A 195 12.80 15.93 -6.08
CA THR A 195 14.10 16.62 -6.03
C THR A 195 15.16 15.73 -5.38
N LYS A 196 16.43 16.14 -5.44
CA LYS A 196 17.51 15.41 -4.72
C LYS A 196 17.31 15.37 -3.19
N LYS A 197 16.51 16.29 -2.64
CA LYS A 197 16.27 16.41 -1.19
C LYS A 197 14.97 15.75 -0.71
N GLY A 198 14.07 15.34 -1.61
CA GLY A 198 12.77 14.78 -1.28
C GLY A 198 11.71 15.13 -2.33
N VAL A 199 10.48 15.18 -1.92
CA VAL A 199 9.32 15.50 -2.75
C VAL A 199 8.63 16.74 -2.21
N SER A 200 8.36 17.71 -3.08
CA SER A 200 7.56 18.90 -2.80
C SER A 200 6.18 18.73 -3.41
N ILE A 201 5.15 18.93 -2.64
CA ILE A 201 3.74 18.82 -3.04
C ILE A 201 3.08 20.17 -2.83
N ALA A 202 2.70 20.84 -3.90
CA ALA A 202 1.83 22.01 -3.83
C ALA A 202 0.37 21.53 -3.72
N TYR A 203 -0.41 22.12 -2.83
CA TYR A 203 -1.83 21.79 -2.70
C TYR A 203 -2.62 22.99 -2.19
N THR A 204 -3.93 22.97 -2.41
CA THR A 204 -4.86 23.95 -1.86
C THR A 204 -5.65 23.28 -0.74
N SER A 205 -5.71 23.89 0.43
CA SER A 205 -6.47 23.40 1.57
C SER A 205 -7.98 23.48 1.31
N ALA A 206 -8.79 22.80 2.12
CA ALA A 206 -10.27 22.90 2.07
C ALA A 206 -10.79 24.34 2.24
N LYS A 207 -9.98 25.26 2.79
CA LYS A 207 -10.31 26.67 2.93
C LYS A 207 -9.93 27.52 1.72
N GLY A 208 -9.33 26.92 0.68
CA GLY A 208 -8.86 27.63 -0.50
C GLY A 208 -7.46 28.26 -0.36
N GLU A 209 -6.74 27.93 0.70
CA GLU A 209 -5.39 28.48 0.95
C GLU A 209 -4.34 27.64 0.22
N ALA A 210 -3.43 28.29 -0.49
CA ALA A 210 -2.28 27.62 -1.10
C ALA A 210 -1.30 27.17 -0.02
N GLN A 211 -0.90 25.89 -0.09
CA GLN A 211 -0.01 25.24 0.85
C GLN A 211 1.09 24.47 0.10
N ALA A 212 2.17 24.15 0.80
CA ALA A 212 3.22 23.27 0.30
C ALA A 212 3.62 22.27 1.40
N LEU A 213 3.80 21.01 0.99
CA LEU A 213 4.26 19.93 1.87
C LEU A 213 5.59 19.38 1.33
N GLU A 214 6.62 19.42 2.17
CA GLU A 214 7.94 18.88 1.86
C GLU A 214 8.16 17.57 2.61
N VAL A 215 8.41 16.48 1.89
CA VAL A 215 8.59 15.14 2.46
C VAL A 215 9.80 14.41 1.87
N ASP A 216 10.31 13.42 2.59
CA ASP A 216 11.43 12.62 2.12
C ASP A 216 10.95 11.56 1.12
N LYS A 217 9.74 11.04 1.33
CA LYS A 217 9.04 10.09 0.43
C LYS A 217 7.55 10.42 0.37
N LEU A 218 6.96 10.16 -0.79
CA LEU A 218 5.52 10.30 -1.06
C LEU A 218 4.96 8.95 -1.49
N ILE A 219 3.86 8.53 -0.89
CA ILE A 219 3.08 7.37 -1.33
C ILE A 219 1.77 7.86 -1.97
N ILE A 220 1.48 7.42 -3.18
CA ILE A 220 0.20 7.72 -3.84
C ILE A 220 -0.71 6.49 -3.74
N SER A 221 -1.85 6.65 -3.06
CA SER A 221 -2.82 5.58 -2.75
C SER A 221 -4.27 5.99 -3.07
N ILE A 222 -4.48 6.56 -4.26
CA ILE A 222 -5.76 7.11 -4.74
C ILE A 222 -6.65 6.09 -5.45
N GLY A 223 -6.41 4.83 -5.24
CA GLY A 223 -7.17 3.71 -5.80
C GLY A 223 -6.36 2.80 -6.70
N ARG A 224 -7.06 1.88 -7.35
CA ARG A 224 -6.47 0.86 -8.22
C ARG A 224 -7.22 0.79 -9.54
N VAL A 225 -6.55 0.34 -10.58
CA VAL A 225 -7.12 0.09 -11.91
C VAL A 225 -7.02 -1.40 -12.23
N PRO A 226 -8.07 -2.05 -12.75
CA PRO A 226 -8.01 -3.44 -13.16
C PRO A 226 -6.97 -3.66 -14.26
N ASN A 227 -6.38 -4.83 -14.28
CA ASN A 227 -5.51 -5.27 -15.37
C ASN A 227 -6.29 -5.71 -16.59
#